data_06bdab34405fb4f70841dc5270f6fe9c
#
_entry.id   06bdab34405fb4f70841dc5270f6fe9c
#
_cell.length_a   1.000
_cell.length_b   1.000
_cell.length_c   1.000
_cell.angle_alpha   90.00
_cell.angle_beta   90.00
_cell.angle_gamma   90.00
#
_symmetry.space_group_name_H-M   'P 1'
#
loop_
_entity.id
_entity.type
_entity.pdbx_description
1 polymer ?
#
loop_
_entity_poly.entity_id
_entity_poly.type
_entity_poly.pdbx_seq_one_letter_code
_entity_poly.pdbx_strand_id
1 'polypeptide(L)'
;MEKIHREVIELTIPSRLELEKVAVATASSVARIMGFSEDRIEDLKTAVEEACINAIEHGNQLDSSVKVLVELIADESKLQVDIHDQGRGIKANIEKPDIDAKIAKKQSSRGWGLFLIQNLMDEVEFDWNPETGNLTRMIIHLRK
;
A
#
# COMPACT_ATOMS: atom_id res chain seq x y z
N MET A 1 -5.11 30.10 14.77
CA MET A 1 -5.46 28.95 13.94
C MET A 1 -4.70 27.71 14.36
N GLU A 2 -5.41 26.65 14.57
CA GLU A 2 -4.79 25.41 14.98
C GLU A 2 -4.01 24.79 13.83
N LYS A 3 -2.85 24.28 14.14
CA LYS A 3 -2.11 23.49 13.17
C LYS A 3 -2.71 22.10 13.09
N ILE A 4 -2.73 21.55 11.90
CA ILE A 4 -3.14 20.17 11.74
C ILE A 4 -2.00 19.30 12.24
N HIS A 5 -2.24 18.60 13.31
CA HIS A 5 -1.24 17.70 13.86
C HIS A 5 -1.28 16.38 13.10
N ARG A 6 -0.19 15.66 13.20
CA ARG A 6 -0.10 14.34 12.62
C ARG A 6 -1.14 13.43 13.27
N GLU A 7 -1.97 12.83 12.45
CA GLU A 7 -2.98 11.90 12.91
C GLU A 7 -2.68 10.50 12.37
N VAL A 8 -2.89 9.51 13.20
CA VAL A 8 -2.63 8.11 12.83
C VAL A 8 -3.92 7.33 12.98
N ILE A 9 -4.29 6.65 11.89
CA ILE A 9 -5.45 5.75 11.88
C ILE A 9 -4.91 4.36 11.61
N GLU A 10 -5.30 3.41 12.45
CA GLU A 10 -4.87 2.02 12.32
C GLU A 10 -6.04 1.14 11.98
N LEU A 11 -5.80 0.20 11.09
CA LEU A 11 -6.80 -0.74 10.62
C LEU A 11 -6.14 -2.10 10.48
N THR A 12 -6.76 -3.14 11.02
CA THR A 12 -6.27 -4.50 10.78
C THR A 12 -7.35 -5.28 10.03
N ILE A 13 -6.90 -6.05 9.04
CA ILE A 13 -7.81 -6.86 8.24
C ILE A 13 -7.29 -8.30 8.19
N PRO A 14 -8.19 -9.30 8.22
CA PRO A 14 -7.77 -10.67 7.96
C PRO A 14 -7.19 -10.82 6.56
N SER A 15 -6.30 -11.78 6.38
CA SER A 15 -5.66 -11.99 5.08
C SER A 15 -6.56 -12.81 4.17
N ARG A 16 -7.66 -12.21 3.77
CA ARG A 16 -8.66 -12.79 2.90
C ARG A 16 -8.96 -11.78 1.78
N LEU A 17 -8.93 -12.26 0.54
CA LEU A 17 -9.25 -11.41 -0.61
C LEU A 17 -10.66 -10.86 -0.45
N GLU A 18 -10.90 -9.70 -0.94
CA GLU A 18 -12.06 -8.83 -0.81
C GLU A 18 -11.91 -7.84 0.34
N LEU A 19 -11.16 -8.19 1.41
CA LEU A 19 -11.00 -7.29 2.54
C LEU A 19 -10.05 -6.14 2.26
N GLU A 20 -9.25 -6.23 1.20
CA GLU A 20 -8.45 -5.08 0.76
C GLU A 20 -9.36 -3.88 0.45
N LYS A 21 -10.61 -4.14 0.09
CA LYS A 21 -11.56 -3.07 -0.23
C LYS A 21 -11.87 -2.20 0.98
N VAL A 22 -11.78 -2.76 2.18
CA VAL A 22 -11.97 -1.98 3.41
C VAL A 22 -10.83 -0.98 3.58
N ALA A 23 -9.61 -1.43 3.33
CA ALA A 23 -8.44 -0.54 3.40
C ALA A 23 -8.51 0.54 2.34
N VAL A 24 -8.91 0.18 1.12
CA VAL A 24 -9.06 1.15 0.02
C VAL A 24 -10.10 2.21 0.37
N ALA A 25 -11.24 1.79 0.91
CA ALA A 25 -12.30 2.73 1.30
C ALA A 25 -11.82 3.67 2.41
N THR A 26 -11.09 3.13 3.38
CA THR A 26 -10.57 3.93 4.48
C THR A 26 -9.57 4.97 3.96
N ALA A 27 -8.63 4.54 3.12
CA ALA A 27 -7.63 5.44 2.58
C ALA A 27 -8.26 6.55 1.74
N SER A 28 -9.24 6.20 0.91
CA SER A 28 -9.89 7.21 0.07
C SER A 28 -10.67 8.22 0.91
N SER A 29 -11.30 7.77 2.00
CA SER A 29 -11.99 8.67 2.91
C SER A 29 -11.04 9.67 3.56
N VAL A 30 -9.91 9.19 4.04
CA VAL A 30 -8.90 10.06 4.66
C VAL A 30 -8.38 11.06 3.65
N ALA A 31 -8.05 10.60 2.45
CA ALA A 31 -7.53 11.49 1.40
C ALA A 31 -8.56 12.55 1.02
N ARG A 32 -9.82 12.19 0.97
CA ARG A 32 -10.89 13.14 0.64
C ARG A 32 -11.04 14.19 1.73
N ILE A 33 -10.96 13.78 2.99
CA ILE A 33 -10.98 14.71 4.12
C ILE A 33 -9.81 15.68 4.03
N MET A 34 -8.64 15.20 3.61
CA MET A 34 -7.46 16.04 3.48
C MET A 34 -7.54 17.01 2.30
N GLY A 35 -8.39 16.75 1.32
CA GLY A 35 -8.55 17.65 0.18
C GLY A 35 -7.80 17.24 -1.07
N PHE A 36 -7.40 15.98 -1.19
CA PHE A 36 -6.79 15.49 -2.44
C PHE A 36 -7.80 15.54 -3.58
N SER A 37 -7.31 15.76 -4.79
CA SER A 37 -8.16 15.72 -5.98
C SER A 37 -8.65 14.31 -6.24
N GLU A 38 -9.77 14.18 -6.97
CA GLU A 38 -10.30 12.86 -7.29
C GLU A 38 -9.31 12.03 -8.10
N ASP A 39 -8.55 12.65 -9.01
CA ASP A 39 -7.53 11.92 -9.77
C ASP A 39 -6.47 11.32 -8.85
N ARG A 40 -6.02 12.09 -7.86
CA ARG A 40 -5.01 11.58 -6.93
C ARG A 40 -5.60 10.54 -5.99
N ILE A 41 -6.87 10.67 -5.64
CA ILE A 41 -7.55 9.67 -4.83
C ILE A 41 -7.64 8.34 -5.59
N GLU A 42 -7.91 8.39 -6.90
CA GLU A 42 -7.96 7.17 -7.70
C GLU A 42 -6.58 6.50 -7.77
N ASP A 43 -5.52 7.28 -7.90
CA ASP A 43 -4.16 6.73 -7.87
C ASP A 43 -3.88 6.04 -6.53
N LEU A 44 -4.26 6.69 -5.45
CA LEU A 44 -4.08 6.14 -4.11
C LEU A 44 -4.86 4.85 -3.93
N LYS A 45 -6.11 4.82 -4.39
CA LYS A 45 -6.95 3.63 -4.29
C LYS A 45 -6.31 2.44 -4.98
N THR A 46 -5.79 2.66 -6.17
CA THR A 46 -5.14 1.58 -6.93
C THR A 46 -3.89 1.10 -6.20
N ALA A 47 -3.07 2.02 -5.72
CA ALA A 47 -1.84 1.66 -5.02
C ALA A 47 -2.12 0.90 -3.73
N VAL A 48 -3.09 1.35 -2.94
CA VAL A 48 -3.46 0.68 -1.69
C VAL A 48 -4.02 -0.70 -1.97
N GLU A 49 -4.85 -0.82 -3.00
CA GLU A 49 -5.42 -2.10 -3.39
C GLU A 49 -4.31 -3.11 -3.72
N GLU A 50 -3.37 -2.70 -4.57
CA GLU A 50 -2.26 -3.57 -4.97
C GLU A 50 -1.39 -3.96 -3.78
N ALA A 51 -1.09 -3.00 -2.92
CA ALA A 51 -0.25 -3.28 -1.76
C ALA A 51 -0.94 -4.22 -0.78
N CYS A 52 -2.24 -4.06 -0.57
CA CYS A 52 -2.99 -4.95 0.31
C CYS A 52 -3.13 -6.36 -0.28
N ILE A 53 -3.38 -6.46 -1.57
CA ILE A 53 -3.45 -7.77 -2.23
C ILE A 53 -2.10 -8.48 -2.09
N ASN A 54 -1.00 -7.76 -2.31
CA ASN A 54 0.33 -8.35 -2.14
C ASN A 54 0.54 -8.83 -0.70
N ALA A 55 0.12 -8.04 0.28
CA ALA A 55 0.25 -8.43 1.68
C ALA A 55 -0.58 -9.67 1.99
N ILE A 56 -1.80 -9.74 1.48
CA ILE A 56 -2.72 -10.86 1.72
C ILE A 56 -2.24 -12.12 1.03
N GLU A 57 -1.95 -12.02 -0.27
CA GLU A 57 -1.60 -13.20 -1.08
C GLU A 57 -0.18 -13.68 -0.87
N HIS A 58 0.76 -12.76 -0.97
CA HIS A 58 2.18 -13.13 -0.97
C HIS A 58 2.82 -13.03 0.40
N GLY A 59 2.45 -12.00 1.14
CA GLY A 59 2.99 -11.81 2.48
C GLY A 59 2.45 -12.84 3.45
N ASN A 60 1.17 -12.85 3.65
CA ASN A 60 0.50 -13.72 4.63
C ASN A 60 -0.07 -14.99 4.02
N GLN A 61 0.13 -15.21 2.74
CA GLN A 61 -0.22 -16.44 2.02
C GLN A 61 -1.69 -16.86 2.23
N LEU A 62 -2.58 -15.87 2.19
CA LEU A 62 -4.02 -16.09 2.30
C LEU A 62 -4.46 -16.74 3.62
N ASP A 63 -3.62 -16.66 4.65
CA ASP A 63 -3.97 -17.19 5.96
C ASP A 63 -4.79 -16.14 6.72
N SER A 64 -6.09 -16.34 6.80
CA SER A 64 -6.98 -15.36 7.40
C SER A 64 -6.77 -15.17 8.91
N SER A 65 -6.03 -16.07 9.55
CA SER A 65 -5.69 -15.91 10.96
C SER A 65 -4.54 -14.92 11.16
N VAL A 66 -3.81 -14.60 10.09
CA VAL A 66 -2.72 -13.64 10.12
C VAL A 66 -3.25 -12.31 9.58
N LYS A 67 -3.06 -11.25 10.33
CA LYS A 67 -3.63 -9.95 9.98
C LYS A 67 -2.68 -9.09 9.18
N VAL A 68 -3.26 -8.26 8.32
CA VAL A 68 -2.55 -7.18 7.66
C VAL A 68 -2.85 -5.92 8.47
N LEU A 69 -1.80 -5.20 8.85
CA LEU A 69 -1.96 -3.92 9.54
C LEU A 69 -1.78 -2.79 8.55
N VAL A 70 -2.74 -1.91 8.50
CA VAL A 70 -2.69 -0.72 7.65
C VAL A 70 -2.67 0.50 8.56
N GLU A 71 -1.63 1.31 8.43
CA GLU A 71 -1.54 2.56 9.17
C GLU A 71 -1.60 3.73 8.21
N LEU A 72 -2.48 4.67 8.49
CA LEU A 72 -2.60 5.87 7.69
C LEU A 72 -2.13 7.03 8.56
N ILE A 73 -1.10 7.71 8.09
CA ILE A 73 -0.47 8.79 8.85
C ILE A 73 -0.64 10.06 8.03
N ALA A 74 -1.49 10.95 8.54
CA ALA A 74 -1.87 12.16 7.84
C ALA A 74 -1.31 13.38 8.54
N ASP A 75 -0.74 14.30 7.77
CA ASP A 75 -0.39 15.61 8.29
C ASP A 75 -0.89 16.66 7.29
N GLU A 76 -0.49 17.91 7.47
CA GLU A 76 -1.01 18.99 6.62
C GLU A 76 -0.50 18.94 5.18
N SER A 77 0.53 18.16 4.90
CA SER A 77 1.16 18.17 3.59
C SER A 77 1.14 16.83 2.87
N LYS A 78 0.89 15.73 3.57
CA LYS A 78 0.99 14.42 2.93
C LYS A 78 0.20 13.36 3.68
N LEU A 79 -0.09 12.29 2.96
CA LEU A 79 -0.66 11.07 3.54
C LEU A 79 0.33 9.95 3.31
N GLN A 80 0.70 9.28 4.38
CA GLN A 80 1.54 8.09 4.33
C GLN A 80 0.68 6.88 4.66
N VAL A 81 0.78 5.85 3.85
CA VAL A 81 0.08 4.59 4.10
C VAL A 81 1.12 3.50 4.26
N ASP A 82 1.16 2.89 5.42
CA ASP A 82 2.08 1.80 5.73
C ASP A 82 1.28 0.52 5.81
N ILE A 83 1.68 -0.48 5.03
CA ILE A 83 1.02 -1.78 5.01
C ILE A 83 2.01 -2.82 5.47
N HIS A 84 1.65 -3.49 6.57
CA HIS A 84 2.50 -4.48 7.22
C HIS A 84 1.91 -5.87 7.08
N ASP A 85 2.74 -6.82 6.67
CA ASP A 85 2.37 -8.23 6.70
C ASP A 85 3.45 -9.02 7.43
N GLN A 86 3.16 -10.29 7.69
CA GLN A 86 4.07 -11.16 8.45
C GLN A 86 4.94 -12.02 7.53
N GLY A 87 5.01 -11.65 6.26
CA GLY A 87 5.66 -12.47 5.26
C GLY A 87 7.17 -12.51 5.37
N ARG A 88 7.75 -13.33 4.51
CA ARG A 88 9.18 -13.57 4.51
C ARG A 88 9.99 -12.54 3.76
N GLY A 89 9.32 -11.53 3.23
CA GLY A 89 10.01 -10.45 2.59
C GLY A 89 9.97 -10.48 1.08
N ILE A 90 10.17 -9.29 0.55
CA ILE A 90 10.24 -9.08 -0.89
C ILE A 90 11.70 -9.09 -1.33
N LYS A 91 12.55 -9.44 -0.44
CA LYS A 91 13.99 -9.19 -0.41
C LYS A 91 14.75 -9.35 -1.70
N ALA A 92 14.40 -10.27 -2.50
CA ALA A 92 15.15 -10.50 -3.74
C ALA A 92 14.48 -9.89 -4.94
N ASN A 93 13.31 -9.28 -4.77
CA ASN A 93 12.48 -8.92 -5.90
C ASN A 93 11.94 -7.51 -5.87
N ILE A 94 12.72 -6.60 -5.33
CA ILE A 94 12.33 -5.19 -5.30
C ILE A 94 12.79 -4.49 -6.58
N GLU A 95 13.04 -5.22 -7.62
CA GLU A 95 13.45 -4.66 -8.90
C GLU A 95 12.22 -4.28 -9.71
N LYS A 96 12.41 -3.31 -10.59
CA LYS A 96 11.35 -2.96 -11.53
C LYS A 96 11.05 -4.18 -12.38
N PRO A 97 9.77 -4.51 -12.56
CA PRO A 97 9.46 -5.61 -13.47
C PRO A 97 9.81 -5.22 -14.88
N ASP A 98 10.23 -6.19 -15.65
CA ASP A 98 10.49 -6.04 -17.07
C ASP A 98 9.13 -6.18 -17.77
N ILE A 99 8.65 -5.09 -18.34
CA ILE A 99 7.34 -5.09 -18.99
C ILE A 99 7.31 -6.06 -20.18
N ASP A 100 8.39 -6.13 -20.93
CA ASP A 100 8.44 -7.06 -22.04
C ASP A 100 8.43 -8.51 -21.56
N ALA A 101 9.15 -8.81 -20.49
CA ALA A 101 9.13 -10.12 -19.91
C ALA A 101 7.75 -10.46 -19.34
N LYS A 102 7.09 -9.47 -18.77
CA LYS A 102 5.73 -9.62 -18.24
C LYS A 102 4.79 -10.07 -19.36
N ILE A 103 4.86 -9.40 -20.48
CA ILE A 103 4.00 -9.72 -21.62
C ILE A 103 4.38 -11.07 -22.21
N ALA A 104 5.65 -11.30 -22.42
CA ALA A 104 6.12 -12.49 -23.11
C ALA A 104 6.05 -13.75 -22.24
N LYS A 105 6.31 -13.61 -20.95
CA LYS A 105 6.47 -14.76 -20.07
C LYS A 105 5.45 -14.83 -18.95
N LYS A 106 4.46 -13.98 -18.99
CA LYS A 106 3.42 -13.95 -17.96
C LYS A 106 4.03 -13.78 -16.57
N GLN A 107 4.85 -12.77 -16.44
CA GLN A 107 5.47 -12.40 -15.19
C GLN A 107 4.43 -12.35 -14.07
N SER A 108 4.84 -12.57 -12.82
CA SER A 108 3.92 -12.64 -11.71
C SER A 108 3.14 -11.33 -11.55
N SER A 109 1.89 -11.45 -11.14
CA SER A 109 1.04 -10.29 -10.87
C SER A 109 1.63 -9.42 -9.78
N ARG A 110 2.38 -10.02 -8.84
CA ARG A 110 3.04 -9.29 -7.77
C ARG A 110 4.03 -8.26 -8.32
N GLY A 111 4.87 -8.66 -9.29
CA GLY A 111 5.82 -7.73 -9.87
C GLY A 111 5.13 -6.57 -10.56
N TRP A 112 4.03 -6.85 -11.25
CA TRP A 112 3.27 -5.82 -11.91
C TRP A 112 2.63 -4.85 -10.89
N GLY A 113 2.08 -5.39 -9.79
CA GLY A 113 1.49 -4.57 -8.74
C GLY A 113 2.50 -3.65 -8.09
N LEU A 114 3.70 -4.16 -7.79
CA LEU A 114 4.77 -3.34 -7.21
C LEU A 114 5.16 -2.21 -8.15
N PHE A 115 5.22 -2.49 -9.44
CA PHE A 115 5.52 -1.48 -10.45
C PHE A 115 4.45 -0.38 -10.45
N LEU A 116 3.17 -0.76 -10.40
CA LEU A 116 2.07 0.21 -10.36
C LEU A 116 2.17 1.11 -9.13
N ILE A 117 2.44 0.53 -7.98
CA ILE A 117 2.57 1.29 -6.75
C ILE A 117 3.64 2.36 -6.90
N GLN A 118 4.80 1.98 -7.44
CA GLN A 118 5.91 2.92 -7.62
C GLN A 118 5.57 4.03 -8.60
N ASN A 119 4.74 3.75 -9.59
CA ASN A 119 4.38 4.76 -10.58
C ASN A 119 3.26 5.70 -10.12
N LEU A 120 2.41 5.25 -9.24
CA LEU A 120 1.24 6.03 -8.84
C LEU A 120 1.49 6.91 -7.62
N MET A 121 2.41 6.51 -6.76
CA MET A 121 2.69 7.26 -5.53
C MET A 121 3.89 8.17 -5.70
N ASP A 122 3.95 9.21 -4.89
CA ASP A 122 5.06 10.17 -4.93
C ASP A 122 6.34 9.55 -4.35
N GLU A 123 6.19 8.75 -3.30
CA GLU A 123 7.34 8.06 -2.69
C GLU A 123 6.88 6.67 -2.29
N VAL A 124 7.76 5.69 -2.48
CA VAL A 124 7.48 4.30 -2.10
C VAL A 124 8.73 3.70 -1.49
N GLU A 125 8.54 2.99 -0.41
CA GLU A 125 9.63 2.31 0.27
C GLU A 125 9.17 0.90 0.61
N PHE A 126 10.00 -0.09 0.29
CA PHE A 126 9.75 -1.48 0.67
C PHE A 126 10.82 -1.87 1.67
N ASP A 127 10.39 -2.44 2.79
CA ASP A 127 11.31 -2.86 3.82
C ASP A 127 10.93 -4.25 4.31
N TRP A 128 11.89 -4.97 4.82
CA TRP A 128 11.67 -6.30 5.34
C TRP A 128 12.54 -6.52 6.58
N ASN A 129 11.91 -7.08 7.59
CA ASN A 129 12.58 -7.41 8.84
C ASN A 129 12.17 -8.84 9.19
N PRO A 130 13.14 -9.74 9.50
CA PRO A 130 12.79 -11.13 9.79
C PRO A 130 11.90 -11.28 11.01
N GLU A 131 11.89 -10.30 11.90
CA GLU A 131 11.05 -10.37 13.10
C GLU A 131 9.67 -9.79 12.90
N THR A 132 9.54 -8.76 12.07
CA THR A 132 8.27 -8.03 11.92
C THR A 132 7.60 -8.21 10.56
N GLY A 133 8.30 -8.80 9.59
CA GLY A 133 7.74 -9.05 8.27
C GLY A 133 8.00 -7.92 7.29
N ASN A 134 7.12 -7.79 6.30
CA ASN A 134 7.25 -6.78 5.25
C ASN A 134 6.55 -5.49 5.62
N LEU A 135 7.13 -4.40 5.15
CA LEU A 135 6.49 -3.08 5.20
C LEU A 135 6.49 -2.50 3.79
N THR A 136 5.32 -2.07 3.33
CA THR A 136 5.21 -1.27 2.11
C THR A 136 4.74 0.11 2.55
N ARG A 137 5.58 1.11 2.33
CA ARG A 137 5.27 2.49 2.70
C ARG A 137 5.01 3.30 1.43
N MET A 138 3.87 3.94 1.37
CA MET A 138 3.47 4.75 0.23
C MET A 138 3.17 6.16 0.71
N ILE A 139 3.68 7.15 0.00
CA ILE A 139 3.46 8.55 0.39
C ILE A 139 2.92 9.32 -0.80
N ILE A 140 1.87 10.08 -0.56
CA ILE A 140 1.27 10.94 -1.55
C ILE A 140 1.22 12.36 -0.97
N HIS A 141 1.73 13.32 -1.73
CA HIS A 141 1.81 14.71 -1.28
C HIS A 141 0.59 15.50 -1.69
N LEU A 142 0.10 16.29 -0.75
CA LEU A 142 -1.03 17.16 -1.01
C LEU A 142 -0.49 18.42 -1.71
N ARG A 143 -0.90 18.61 -2.95
CA ARG A 143 -0.47 19.75 -3.75
C ARG A 143 -1.60 20.76 -3.82
N LYS A 144 -1.24 22.00 -3.63
CA LYS A 144 -2.24 23.08 -3.65
C LYS A 144 -2.20 23.85 -4.94
#